data_1aad1fdab0ace7f457156ff66ad93e06
#
_entry.id   1aad1fdab0ace7f457156ff66ad93e06
#
_cell.length_a   1.000
_cell.length_b   1.000
_cell.length_c   1.000
_cell.angle_alpha   90.00
_cell.angle_beta   90.00
_cell.angle_gamma   90.00
#
_symmetry.space_group_name_H-M   'P 1'
#
loop_
_entity.id
_entity.type
_entity.pdbx_description
1 polymer ?
#
loop_
_entity_poly.entity_id
_entity_poly.type
_entity_poly.pdbx_seq_one_letter_code
_entity_poly.pdbx_strand_id
1 'polypeptide(L)'
;MSRAQTVGVHQMIAIGTCLKDWETNYNLATENPNHIAYTVGLHPCYVTRSWGKAVDQLEDYFNRPKDPVALGEIGLDYFHLPKDLEEAIAIKSYQKCAFEAQLQIAKHQNCPIVIHSRNAFEDTLSLIDASGVDWEKVVVHCFSYSAEQIKLLNCRGGRASFTGIITYKNAPNVQKALIEQGMDTLMIETDCPYLTPEPHRGKKNEPAYVADIGLKCAKLLDIEPEILAEKLAENTRRFFGLKRPN
;
A
#
# COMPACT_ATOMS: atom_id res chain seq x y z
N MET A 1 8.71 6.07 -16.66
CA MET A 1 7.79 5.21 -17.45
C MET A 1 8.55 4.32 -18.43
N SER A 2 9.37 4.80 -19.37
CA SER A 2 10.02 3.95 -20.41
C SER A 2 10.78 2.75 -19.85
N ARG A 3 11.63 2.92 -18.83
CA ARG A 3 12.34 1.79 -18.20
C ARG A 3 11.41 0.75 -17.57
N ALA A 4 10.30 1.18 -16.96
CA ALA A 4 9.28 0.28 -16.42
C ALA A 4 8.60 -0.54 -17.53
N GLN A 5 8.24 0.11 -18.63
CA GLN A 5 7.62 -0.56 -19.78
C GLN A 5 8.56 -1.58 -20.44
N THR A 6 9.88 -1.30 -20.50
CA THR A 6 10.87 -2.24 -21.06
C THR A 6 10.93 -3.57 -20.29
N VAL A 7 10.58 -3.57 -19.00
CA VAL A 7 10.52 -4.79 -18.16
C VAL A 7 9.10 -5.31 -17.95
N GLY A 8 8.14 -4.87 -18.79
CA GLY A 8 6.75 -5.36 -18.77
C GLY A 8 5.84 -4.69 -17.76
N VAL A 9 6.24 -3.59 -17.10
CA VAL A 9 5.39 -2.83 -16.20
C VAL A 9 4.61 -1.79 -17.00
N HIS A 10 3.33 -2.04 -17.22
CA HIS A 10 2.47 -1.20 -18.06
C HIS A 10 1.56 -0.27 -17.25
N GLN A 11 1.29 -0.61 -15.99
CA GLN A 11 0.43 0.18 -15.10
C GLN A 11 1.12 0.42 -13.75
N MET A 12 0.91 1.60 -13.19
CA MET A 12 1.46 2.03 -11.91
C MET A 12 0.38 2.76 -11.11
N ILE A 13 0.48 2.71 -9.79
CA ILE A 13 -0.38 3.46 -8.89
C ILE A 13 0.48 4.47 -8.14
N ALA A 14 0.19 5.75 -8.31
CA ALA A 14 0.80 6.83 -7.55
C ALA A 14 0.08 6.97 -6.21
N ILE A 15 0.80 6.73 -5.12
CA ILE A 15 0.22 6.70 -3.78
C ILE A 15 0.17 8.11 -3.18
N GLY A 16 -1.02 8.52 -2.74
CA GLY A 16 -1.25 9.78 -2.04
C GLY A 16 -0.97 9.66 -0.55
N THR A 17 -0.16 10.55 0.00
CA THR A 17 0.23 10.53 1.41
C THR A 17 -0.14 11.82 2.15
N CYS A 18 -0.33 12.92 1.44
CA CYS A 18 -0.70 14.22 1.99
C CYS A 18 -1.32 15.14 0.93
N LEU A 19 -1.95 16.21 1.36
CA LEU A 19 -2.60 17.21 0.47
C LEU A 19 -1.72 17.66 -0.70
N LYS A 20 -0.41 17.79 -0.46
CA LYS A 20 0.54 18.28 -1.46
C LYS A 20 0.71 17.33 -2.64
N ASP A 21 0.68 16.01 -2.38
CA ASP A 21 0.91 15.01 -3.43
C ASP A 21 -0.39 14.54 -4.10
N TRP A 22 -1.56 14.67 -3.46
CA TRP A 22 -2.84 14.26 -4.06
C TRP A 22 -3.12 14.96 -5.38
N GLU A 23 -2.93 16.29 -5.43
CA GLU A 23 -3.13 17.06 -6.67
C GLU A 23 -2.11 16.68 -7.75
N THR A 24 -0.85 16.47 -7.36
CA THR A 24 0.21 16.02 -8.28
C THR A 24 -0.13 14.64 -8.87
N ASN A 25 -0.60 13.71 -8.03
CA ASN A 25 -0.94 12.36 -8.43
C ASN A 25 -2.21 12.34 -9.32
N TYR A 26 -3.22 13.16 -9.01
CA TYR A 26 -4.39 13.36 -9.85
C TYR A 26 -4.00 13.83 -11.25
N ASN A 27 -3.17 14.88 -11.35
CA ASN A 27 -2.72 15.42 -12.62
C ASN A 27 -1.91 14.39 -13.41
N LEU A 28 -0.97 13.69 -12.74
CA LEU A 28 -0.18 12.63 -13.35
C LEU A 28 -1.04 11.50 -13.92
N ALA A 29 -2.07 11.09 -13.18
CA ALA A 29 -3.00 10.07 -13.61
C ALA A 29 -3.91 10.55 -14.75
N THR A 30 -4.32 11.82 -14.74
CA THR A 30 -5.15 12.42 -15.79
C THR A 30 -4.38 12.55 -17.11
N GLU A 31 -3.10 12.93 -17.05
CA GLU A 31 -2.22 13.02 -18.21
C GLU A 31 -1.83 11.66 -18.78
N ASN A 32 -1.86 10.58 -17.98
CA ASN A 32 -1.45 9.23 -18.36
C ASN A 32 -2.53 8.18 -18.04
N PRO A 33 -3.76 8.32 -18.57
CA PRO A 33 -4.94 7.58 -18.09
C PRO A 33 -4.85 6.05 -18.26
N ASN A 34 -4.06 5.56 -19.23
CA ASN A 34 -3.90 4.13 -19.48
C ASN A 34 -2.77 3.49 -18.65
N HIS A 35 -1.90 4.29 -18.05
CA HIS A 35 -0.68 3.83 -17.39
C HIS A 35 -0.62 4.16 -15.91
N ILE A 36 -1.29 5.23 -15.47
CA ILE A 36 -1.20 5.70 -14.08
C ILE A 36 -2.60 5.82 -13.49
N ALA A 37 -2.78 5.13 -12.38
CA ALA A 37 -3.86 5.34 -11.42
C ALA A 37 -3.29 6.06 -10.19
N TYR A 38 -4.15 6.56 -9.32
CA TYR A 38 -3.71 7.24 -8.11
C TYR A 38 -4.60 6.90 -6.91
N THR A 39 -4.08 7.16 -5.71
CA THR A 39 -4.80 7.08 -4.45
C THR A 39 -4.75 8.43 -3.73
N VAL A 40 -5.61 8.62 -2.75
CA VAL A 40 -5.59 9.75 -1.82
C VAL A 40 -5.73 9.23 -0.39
N GLY A 41 -4.94 9.80 0.52
CA GLY A 41 -4.97 9.43 1.93
C GLY A 41 -4.02 10.29 2.76
N LEU A 42 -4.32 10.48 4.02
CA LEU A 42 -3.42 11.15 4.97
C LEU A 42 -2.61 10.10 5.71
N HIS A 43 -1.35 9.96 5.31
CA HIS A 43 -0.41 9.04 5.91
C HIS A 43 -0.11 9.40 7.38
N PRO A 44 0.04 8.43 8.28
CA PRO A 44 0.22 8.69 9.72
C PRO A 44 1.38 9.62 10.06
N CYS A 45 2.47 9.61 9.29
CA CYS A 45 3.60 10.54 9.50
C CYS A 45 3.27 12.01 9.19
N TYR A 46 2.17 12.29 8.50
CA TYR A 46 1.70 13.66 8.23
C TYR A 46 0.52 14.07 9.10
N VAL A 47 0.10 13.19 10.02
CA VAL A 47 -0.97 13.50 10.96
C VAL A 47 -0.45 14.47 12.04
N THR A 48 -1.13 15.59 12.19
CA THR A 48 -0.89 16.61 13.20
C THR A 48 -2.17 16.89 13.98
N ARG A 49 -2.14 17.78 14.96
CA ARG A 49 -3.34 18.23 15.67
C ARG A 49 -4.46 18.74 14.76
N SER A 50 -4.11 19.24 13.56
CA SER A 50 -5.07 19.78 12.58
C SER A 50 -5.42 18.80 11.45
N TRP A 51 -5.24 17.51 11.66
CA TRP A 51 -5.46 16.45 10.65
C TRP A 51 -6.83 16.51 9.97
N GLY A 52 -7.89 16.90 10.70
CA GLY A 52 -9.24 16.98 10.16
C GLY A 52 -9.35 17.83 8.90
N LYS A 53 -8.60 18.96 8.84
CA LYS A 53 -8.60 19.83 7.65
C LYS A 53 -8.16 19.14 6.36
N ALA A 54 -7.28 18.14 6.47
CA ALA A 54 -6.85 17.37 5.33
C ALA A 54 -7.89 16.27 5.02
N VAL A 55 -8.36 15.56 6.04
CA VAL A 55 -9.34 14.48 5.88
C VAL A 55 -10.65 14.98 5.27
N ASP A 56 -11.12 16.17 5.66
CA ASP A 56 -12.33 16.80 5.12
C ASP A 56 -12.28 17.02 3.59
N GLN A 57 -11.09 17.05 2.99
CA GLN A 57 -10.92 17.27 1.54
C GLN A 57 -10.83 15.94 0.74
N LEU A 58 -10.77 14.79 1.41
CA LEU A 58 -10.61 13.50 0.72
C LEU A 58 -11.79 13.17 -0.20
N GLU A 59 -13.03 13.41 0.26
CA GLU A 59 -14.22 13.10 -0.51
C GLU A 59 -14.34 13.92 -1.80
N ASP A 60 -13.76 15.13 -1.85
CA ASP A 60 -13.73 15.94 -3.05
C ASP A 60 -13.02 15.25 -4.22
N TYR A 61 -12.03 14.41 -3.92
CA TYR A 61 -11.30 13.65 -4.95
C TYR A 61 -12.13 12.52 -5.56
N PHE A 62 -13.06 11.93 -4.81
CA PHE A 62 -14.01 10.92 -5.31
C PHE A 62 -15.15 11.54 -6.16
N ASN A 63 -15.27 12.85 -6.19
CA ASN A 63 -16.22 13.60 -7.04
C ASN A 63 -15.56 14.20 -8.29
N ARG A 64 -14.27 13.92 -8.55
CA ARG A 64 -13.54 14.43 -9.72
C ARG A 64 -13.81 13.58 -10.96
N PRO A 65 -13.56 14.09 -12.19
CA PRO A 65 -13.72 13.33 -13.43
C PRO A 65 -12.93 12.02 -13.50
N LYS A 66 -11.84 11.91 -12.73
CA LYS A 66 -11.07 10.68 -12.55
C LYS A 66 -10.96 10.39 -11.06
N ASP A 67 -11.66 9.34 -10.65
CA ASP A 67 -11.67 8.90 -9.27
C ASP A 67 -10.32 8.29 -8.84
N PRO A 68 -9.92 8.41 -7.56
CA PRO A 68 -8.86 7.60 -7.02
C PRO A 68 -9.28 6.12 -6.99
N VAL A 69 -8.34 5.22 -7.24
CA VAL A 69 -8.62 3.76 -7.25
C VAL A 69 -8.67 3.16 -5.85
N ALA A 70 -8.25 3.89 -4.85
CA ALA A 70 -8.28 3.49 -3.43
C ALA A 70 -8.18 4.72 -2.52
N LEU A 71 -8.63 4.58 -1.29
CA LEU A 71 -8.29 5.47 -0.20
C LEU A 71 -7.01 4.96 0.47
N GLY A 72 -5.96 5.73 0.43
CA GLY A 72 -4.64 5.39 0.95
C GLY A 72 -3.54 6.27 0.33
N GLU A 73 -2.44 6.37 1.03
CA GLU A 73 -1.97 5.56 2.15
C GLU A 73 -2.48 6.12 3.47
N ILE A 74 -3.09 5.29 4.31
CA ILE A 74 -3.64 5.65 5.62
C ILE A 74 -3.23 4.59 6.66
N GLY A 75 -3.35 4.89 7.93
CA GLY A 75 -3.06 3.89 8.97
C GLY A 75 -2.29 4.43 10.17
N LEU A 76 -1.37 3.62 10.70
CA LEU A 76 -0.64 3.90 11.95
C LEU A 76 0.86 3.68 11.78
N ASP A 77 1.67 4.62 12.32
CA ASP A 77 3.12 4.50 12.41
C ASP A 77 3.58 4.86 13.83
N TYR A 78 3.95 3.83 14.61
CA TYR A 78 4.48 4.01 15.95
C TYR A 78 6.01 3.98 16.00
N PHE A 79 6.64 3.73 14.86
CA PHE A 79 8.11 3.77 14.77
C PHE A 79 8.64 5.20 14.73
N HIS A 80 7.93 6.11 14.06
CA HIS A 80 8.35 7.51 13.91
C HIS A 80 7.73 8.46 14.95
N LEU A 81 7.18 7.94 16.04
CA LEU A 81 6.69 8.79 17.13
C LEU A 81 7.82 9.63 17.73
N PRO A 82 7.52 10.85 18.23
CA PRO A 82 8.46 11.67 18.98
C PRO A 82 9.06 10.94 20.17
N LYS A 83 10.24 11.37 20.61
CA LYS A 83 10.88 10.81 21.82
C LYS A 83 10.25 11.33 23.11
N ASP A 84 9.65 12.50 23.06
CA ASP A 84 8.89 13.05 24.18
C ASP A 84 7.60 12.21 24.36
N LEU A 85 7.36 11.76 25.60
CA LEU A 85 6.28 10.83 25.89
C LEU A 85 4.89 11.48 25.75
N GLU A 86 4.73 12.71 26.19
CA GLU A 86 3.43 13.40 26.12
C GLU A 86 3.08 13.71 24.65
N GLU A 87 4.05 14.16 23.89
CA GLU A 87 3.91 14.40 22.45
C GLU A 87 3.62 13.09 21.70
N ALA A 88 4.33 12.00 22.01
CA ALA A 88 4.10 10.67 21.43
C ALA A 88 2.69 10.15 21.68
N ILE A 89 2.18 10.29 22.91
CA ILE A 89 0.81 9.92 23.27
C ILE A 89 -0.20 10.75 22.47
N ALA A 90 0.02 12.05 22.36
CA ALA A 90 -0.86 12.93 21.60
C ALA A 90 -0.88 12.57 20.11
N ILE A 91 0.29 12.40 19.47
CA ILE A 91 0.40 12.01 18.05
C ILE A 91 -0.21 10.64 17.80
N LYS A 92 0.02 9.66 18.67
CA LYS A 92 -0.60 8.34 18.58
C LYS A 92 -2.14 8.42 18.61
N SER A 93 -2.70 9.27 19.48
CA SER A 93 -4.13 9.53 19.53
C SER A 93 -4.64 10.18 18.25
N TYR A 94 -3.93 11.19 17.73
CA TYR A 94 -4.30 11.84 16.47
C TYR A 94 -4.25 10.86 15.28
N GLN A 95 -3.23 9.99 15.20
CA GLN A 95 -3.16 8.96 14.17
C GLN A 95 -4.38 8.02 14.22
N LYS A 96 -4.78 7.56 15.41
CA LYS A 96 -5.96 6.70 15.57
C LYS A 96 -7.23 7.41 15.09
N CYS A 97 -7.48 8.63 15.55
CA CYS A 97 -8.66 9.39 15.16
C CYS A 97 -8.69 9.68 13.65
N ALA A 98 -7.53 10.07 13.05
CA ALA A 98 -7.43 10.30 11.62
C ALA A 98 -7.64 9.02 10.81
N PHE A 99 -7.15 7.88 11.30
CA PHE A 99 -7.34 6.59 10.66
C PHE A 99 -8.80 6.15 10.72
N GLU A 100 -9.45 6.23 11.87
CA GLU A 100 -10.89 5.95 12.03
C GLU A 100 -11.75 6.79 11.09
N ALA A 101 -11.51 8.11 11.03
CA ALA A 101 -12.24 9.01 10.14
C ALA A 101 -12.08 8.60 8.65
N GLN A 102 -10.86 8.27 8.23
CA GLN A 102 -10.58 7.83 6.88
C GLN A 102 -11.18 6.45 6.56
N LEU A 103 -11.23 5.53 7.51
CA LEU A 103 -11.93 4.26 7.34
C LEU A 103 -13.44 4.45 7.12
N GLN A 104 -14.07 5.45 7.79
CA GLN A 104 -15.49 5.76 7.55
C GLN A 104 -15.70 6.32 6.13
N ILE A 105 -14.80 7.18 5.64
CA ILE A 105 -14.84 7.65 4.25
C ILE A 105 -14.70 6.46 3.28
N ALA A 106 -13.71 5.58 3.48
CA ALA A 106 -13.53 4.40 2.63
C ALA A 106 -14.75 3.49 2.60
N LYS A 107 -15.40 3.30 3.77
CA LYS A 107 -16.65 2.55 3.88
C LYS A 107 -17.78 3.20 3.09
N HIS A 108 -17.95 4.52 3.20
CA HIS A 108 -18.96 5.28 2.45
C HIS A 108 -18.70 5.21 0.94
N GLN A 109 -17.47 5.39 0.51
CA GLN A 109 -17.05 5.31 -0.90
C GLN A 109 -17.01 3.86 -1.43
N ASN A 110 -17.09 2.87 -0.54
CA ASN A 110 -17.02 1.45 -0.87
C ASN A 110 -15.78 1.09 -1.73
N CYS A 111 -14.65 1.76 -1.49
CA CYS A 111 -13.42 1.68 -2.27
C CYS A 111 -12.37 0.77 -1.62
N PRO A 112 -11.35 0.30 -2.37
CA PRO A 112 -10.17 -0.33 -1.80
C PRO A 112 -9.41 0.59 -0.84
N ILE A 113 -8.67 0.00 0.10
CA ILE A 113 -7.95 0.71 1.16
C ILE A 113 -6.50 0.23 1.19
N VAL A 114 -5.55 1.18 1.11
CA VAL A 114 -4.11 0.92 1.23
C VAL A 114 -3.65 1.34 2.63
N ILE A 115 -3.23 0.36 3.42
CA ILE A 115 -2.91 0.53 4.84
C ILE A 115 -1.42 0.55 5.08
N HIS A 116 -0.95 1.63 5.72
CA HIS A 116 0.34 1.70 6.39
C HIS A 116 0.23 1.16 7.82
N SER A 117 1.10 0.22 8.19
CA SER A 117 1.19 -0.25 9.56
C SER A 117 2.64 -0.49 9.94
N ARG A 118 3.15 0.27 10.91
CA ARG A 118 4.53 0.11 11.38
C ARG A 118 4.60 0.17 12.90
N ASN A 119 5.02 -0.94 13.51
CA ASN A 119 4.98 -1.15 14.97
C ASN A 119 3.57 -0.95 15.58
N ALA A 120 2.50 -1.20 14.80
CA ALA A 120 1.12 -0.86 15.16
C ALA A 120 0.10 -1.93 14.71
N PHE A 121 0.55 -3.17 14.47
CA PHE A 121 -0.26 -4.19 13.80
C PHE A 121 -1.58 -4.47 14.52
N GLU A 122 -1.55 -4.70 15.83
CA GLU A 122 -2.71 -5.04 16.65
C GLU A 122 -3.74 -3.89 16.68
N ASP A 123 -3.27 -2.66 16.90
CA ASP A 123 -4.12 -1.46 16.84
C ASP A 123 -4.70 -1.26 15.44
N THR A 124 -3.92 -1.53 14.39
CA THR A 124 -4.38 -1.44 13.00
C THR A 124 -5.52 -2.42 12.74
N LEU A 125 -5.36 -3.70 13.08
CA LEU A 125 -6.42 -4.70 12.91
C LEU A 125 -7.68 -4.34 13.71
N SER A 126 -7.50 -3.93 14.96
CA SER A 126 -8.61 -3.57 15.86
C SER A 126 -9.45 -2.42 15.32
N LEU A 127 -8.82 -1.37 14.77
CA LEU A 127 -9.53 -0.23 14.19
C LEU A 127 -10.25 -0.58 12.89
N ILE A 128 -9.63 -1.42 12.06
CA ILE A 128 -10.28 -1.91 10.83
C ILE A 128 -11.49 -2.80 11.19
N ASP A 129 -11.34 -3.74 12.15
CA ASP A 129 -12.44 -4.57 12.64
C ASP A 129 -13.61 -3.72 13.18
N ALA A 130 -13.31 -2.68 13.98
CA ALA A 130 -14.31 -1.78 14.56
C ALA A 130 -15.01 -0.89 13.52
N SER A 131 -14.36 -0.54 12.42
CA SER A 131 -14.90 0.33 11.37
C SER A 131 -16.02 -0.34 10.57
N GLY A 132 -15.98 -1.67 10.47
CA GLY A 132 -16.90 -2.45 9.65
C GLY A 132 -16.70 -2.27 8.14
N VAL A 133 -15.49 -1.91 7.69
CA VAL A 133 -15.11 -1.97 6.27
C VAL A 133 -14.98 -3.42 5.83
N ASP A 134 -15.18 -3.65 4.54
CA ASP A 134 -14.99 -4.96 3.94
C ASP A 134 -13.49 -5.30 3.87
N TRP A 135 -13.08 -6.35 4.57
CA TRP A 135 -11.70 -6.80 4.60
C TRP A 135 -11.17 -7.25 3.23
N GLU A 136 -12.01 -7.69 2.32
CA GLU A 136 -11.60 -8.03 0.95
C GLU A 136 -11.07 -6.81 0.17
N LYS A 137 -11.38 -5.60 0.65
CA LYS A 137 -10.91 -4.32 0.11
C LYS A 137 -9.70 -3.76 0.85
N VAL A 138 -9.12 -4.49 1.79
CA VAL A 138 -7.98 -4.04 2.60
C VAL A 138 -6.69 -4.70 2.10
N VAL A 139 -5.69 -3.86 1.78
CA VAL A 139 -4.30 -4.29 1.61
C VAL A 139 -3.42 -3.58 2.63
N VAL A 140 -2.67 -4.36 3.41
CA VAL A 140 -1.57 -3.85 4.22
C VAL A 140 -0.34 -3.79 3.33
N HIS A 141 0.06 -2.56 2.96
CA HIS A 141 1.19 -2.36 2.06
C HIS A 141 2.51 -2.54 2.79
N CYS A 142 3.58 -2.78 2.02
CA CYS A 142 4.94 -2.93 2.54
C CYS A 142 5.01 -3.85 3.77
N PHE A 143 4.32 -4.99 3.70
CA PHE A 143 4.16 -5.90 4.84
C PHE A 143 5.52 -6.36 5.36
N SER A 144 5.78 -6.05 6.62
CA SER A 144 7.07 -6.31 7.27
C SER A 144 6.97 -7.13 8.56
N TYR A 145 5.81 -7.72 8.79
CA TYR A 145 5.51 -8.55 9.96
C TYR A 145 5.75 -10.05 9.70
N SER A 146 5.37 -10.90 10.63
CA SER A 146 5.62 -12.35 10.61
C SER A 146 4.56 -13.15 9.84
N ALA A 147 4.83 -14.45 9.67
CA ALA A 147 3.89 -15.41 9.09
C ALA A 147 2.63 -15.58 9.95
N GLU A 148 2.75 -15.49 11.28
CA GLU A 148 1.60 -15.54 12.20
C GLU A 148 0.68 -14.33 11.99
N GLN A 149 1.27 -13.16 11.77
CA GLN A 149 0.51 -11.92 11.57
C GLN A 149 -0.17 -11.88 10.19
N ILE A 150 0.46 -12.42 9.13
CA ILE A 150 -0.23 -12.53 7.83
C ILE A 150 -1.41 -13.51 7.89
N LYS A 151 -1.37 -14.58 8.69
CA LYS A 151 -2.51 -15.47 8.91
C LYS A 151 -3.69 -14.72 9.51
N LEU A 152 -3.46 -13.84 10.49
CA LEU A 152 -4.51 -13.02 11.10
C LEU A 152 -5.16 -12.06 10.09
N LEU A 153 -4.39 -11.54 9.14
CA LEU A 153 -4.87 -10.71 8.06
C LEU A 153 -5.70 -11.53 7.05
N ASN A 154 -5.16 -12.66 6.60
CA ASN A 154 -5.80 -13.55 5.63
C ASN A 154 -7.12 -14.13 6.16
N CYS A 155 -7.19 -14.51 7.44
CA CYS A 155 -8.42 -15.03 8.07
C CYS A 155 -9.57 -14.02 8.07
N ARG A 156 -9.29 -12.72 7.95
CA ARG A 156 -10.26 -11.64 7.81
C ARG A 156 -10.67 -11.38 6.36
N GLY A 157 -9.96 -11.95 5.39
CA GLY A 157 -10.13 -11.66 3.96
C GLY A 157 -9.22 -10.53 3.44
N GLY A 158 -8.43 -9.91 4.32
CA GLY A 158 -7.42 -8.92 3.95
C GLY A 158 -6.22 -9.54 3.24
N ARG A 159 -5.35 -8.71 2.70
CA ARG A 159 -4.14 -9.13 1.99
C ARG A 159 -2.98 -8.19 2.25
N ALA A 160 -1.79 -8.63 1.89
CA ALA A 160 -0.58 -7.82 1.98
C ALA A 160 0.05 -7.62 0.60
N SER A 161 0.81 -6.54 0.45
CA SER A 161 1.77 -6.37 -0.63
C SER A 161 3.19 -6.36 -0.09
N PHE A 162 4.14 -6.76 -0.94
CA PHE A 162 5.53 -6.94 -0.56
C PHE A 162 6.44 -6.09 -1.44
N THR A 163 7.44 -5.48 -0.79
CA THR A 163 8.42 -4.57 -1.39
C THR A 163 9.77 -5.26 -1.64
N GLY A 164 10.77 -4.47 -2.05
CA GLY A 164 12.16 -4.91 -2.16
C GLY A 164 12.74 -5.57 -0.91
N ILE A 165 12.11 -5.40 0.26
CA ILE A 165 12.54 -6.03 1.53
C ILE A 165 12.65 -7.55 1.39
N ILE A 166 11.78 -8.20 0.63
CA ILE A 166 11.85 -9.66 0.46
C ILE A 166 13.13 -10.15 -0.20
N THR A 167 13.86 -9.28 -0.89
CA THR A 167 15.14 -9.60 -1.52
C THR A 167 16.31 -9.56 -0.54
N TYR A 168 16.12 -8.95 0.64
CA TYR A 168 17.20 -8.75 1.59
C TYR A 168 17.55 -10.03 2.35
N LYS A 169 18.86 -10.22 2.61
CA LYS A 169 19.36 -11.40 3.33
C LYS A 169 18.86 -11.48 4.78
N ASN A 170 18.58 -10.34 5.39
CA ASN A 170 18.14 -10.23 6.78
C ASN A 170 16.61 -10.12 6.96
N ALA A 171 15.82 -10.52 5.94
CA ALA A 171 14.37 -10.46 5.97
C ALA A 171 13.66 -11.84 5.91
N PRO A 172 14.15 -12.90 6.61
CA PRO A 172 13.56 -14.23 6.50
C PRO A 172 12.11 -14.30 7.01
N ASN A 173 11.72 -13.44 7.96
CA ASN A 173 10.34 -13.42 8.47
C ASN A 173 9.36 -12.89 7.42
N VAL A 174 9.74 -11.85 6.66
CA VAL A 174 8.92 -11.31 5.58
C VAL A 174 8.81 -12.32 4.43
N GLN A 175 9.89 -13.05 4.13
CA GLN A 175 9.86 -14.13 3.13
C GLN A 175 8.90 -15.26 3.55
N LYS A 176 8.89 -15.66 4.82
CA LYS A 176 7.93 -16.62 5.36
C LYS A 176 6.49 -16.11 5.29
N ALA A 177 6.27 -14.84 5.58
CA ALA A 177 4.94 -14.22 5.47
C ALA A 177 4.42 -14.23 4.02
N LEU A 178 5.30 -13.96 3.04
CA LEU A 178 4.95 -14.05 1.63
C LEU A 178 4.54 -15.48 1.23
N ILE A 179 5.30 -16.47 1.65
CA ILE A 179 4.99 -17.90 1.38
C ILE A 179 3.65 -18.29 2.02
N GLU A 180 3.39 -17.82 3.24
CA GLU A 180 2.14 -18.09 3.97
C GLU A 180 0.93 -17.44 3.31
N GLN A 181 1.08 -16.23 2.74
CA GLN A 181 -0.01 -15.59 1.98
C GLN A 181 -0.35 -16.37 0.71
N GLY A 182 0.64 -17.00 0.09
CA GLY A 182 0.47 -17.67 -1.19
C GLY A 182 0.18 -16.71 -2.34
N MET A 183 -0.01 -17.25 -3.56
CA MET A 183 -0.09 -16.43 -4.78
C MET A 183 -1.49 -15.86 -5.08
N ASP A 184 -2.56 -16.39 -4.47
CA ASP A 184 -3.94 -16.08 -4.91
C ASP A 184 -4.37 -14.63 -4.63
N THR A 185 -3.82 -14.02 -3.59
CA THR A 185 -4.06 -12.63 -3.21
C THR A 185 -2.78 -11.80 -3.18
N LEU A 186 -1.65 -12.38 -3.59
CA LEU A 186 -0.36 -11.71 -3.55
C LEU A 186 -0.34 -10.47 -4.43
N MET A 187 0.19 -9.39 -3.88
CA MET A 187 0.57 -8.18 -4.60
C MET A 187 2.02 -7.82 -4.27
N ILE A 188 2.69 -7.17 -5.20
CA ILE A 188 4.03 -6.65 -5.02
C ILE A 188 4.09 -5.18 -5.44
N GLU A 189 5.05 -4.45 -4.89
CA GLU A 189 5.24 -3.05 -5.14
C GLU A 189 6.72 -2.65 -4.98
N THR A 190 7.07 -1.48 -5.45
CA THR A 190 8.43 -0.96 -5.26
C THR A 190 8.56 -0.11 -4.01
N ASP A 191 7.52 0.63 -3.63
CA ASP A 191 7.58 1.71 -2.64
C ASP A 191 8.67 2.75 -3.00
N CYS A 192 8.89 2.97 -4.30
CA CYS A 192 9.91 3.90 -4.75
C CYS A 192 9.59 5.35 -4.33
N PRO A 193 10.63 6.12 -3.96
CA PRO A 193 12.07 5.95 -4.17
C PRO A 193 12.80 5.14 -3.08
N TYR A 194 12.10 4.51 -2.15
CA TYR A 194 12.62 3.77 -1.00
C TYR A 194 12.76 2.27 -1.29
N LEU A 195 13.34 1.51 -0.36
CA LEU A 195 13.33 0.05 -0.30
C LEU A 195 13.87 -0.65 -1.55
N THR A 196 14.90 -0.09 -2.18
CA THR A 196 15.52 -0.63 -3.39
C THR A 196 15.88 -2.11 -3.24
N PRO A 197 15.40 -3.01 -4.13
CA PRO A 197 15.69 -4.44 -4.04
C PRO A 197 17.13 -4.76 -4.39
N GLU A 198 17.61 -5.96 -4.01
CA GLU A 198 18.80 -6.56 -4.62
C GLU A 198 18.53 -6.86 -6.11
N PRO A 199 19.50 -6.68 -7.01
CA PRO A 199 20.91 -6.31 -6.76
C PRO A 199 21.16 -4.78 -6.73
N HIS A 200 20.14 -3.95 -6.67
CA HIS A 200 20.23 -2.50 -6.83
C HIS A 200 20.40 -1.71 -5.52
N ARG A 201 20.64 -2.42 -4.40
CA ARG A 201 20.83 -1.78 -3.08
C ARG A 201 21.80 -0.61 -3.14
N GLY A 202 21.46 0.47 -2.40
CA GLY A 202 22.26 1.71 -2.38
C GLY A 202 21.97 2.68 -3.53
N LYS A 203 21.16 2.29 -4.52
CA LYS A 203 20.65 3.21 -5.56
C LYS A 203 19.25 3.70 -5.19
N LYS A 204 18.79 4.77 -5.85
CA LYS A 204 17.40 5.23 -5.75
C LYS A 204 16.50 4.19 -6.41
N ASN A 205 15.43 3.80 -5.73
CA ASN A 205 14.46 2.84 -6.27
C ASN A 205 13.60 3.48 -7.38
N GLU A 206 13.09 2.64 -8.28
CA GLU A 206 12.22 3.05 -9.39
C GLU A 206 11.22 1.93 -9.75
N PRO A 207 10.11 2.24 -10.45
CA PRO A 207 9.07 1.25 -10.77
C PRO A 207 9.57 0.03 -11.54
N ALA A 208 10.63 0.17 -12.37
CA ALA A 208 11.21 -0.95 -13.13
C ALA A 208 11.74 -2.08 -12.23
N TYR A 209 12.18 -1.76 -11.02
CA TYR A 209 12.74 -2.76 -10.09
C TYR A 209 11.70 -3.69 -9.45
N VAL A 210 10.41 -3.50 -9.73
CA VAL A 210 9.38 -4.47 -9.35
C VAL A 210 9.61 -5.84 -10.01
N ALA A 211 10.27 -5.87 -11.17
CA ALA A 211 10.63 -7.12 -11.84
C ALA A 211 11.57 -7.99 -10.99
N ASP A 212 12.58 -7.38 -10.34
CA ASP A 212 13.49 -8.09 -9.43
C ASP A 212 12.75 -8.64 -8.20
N ILE A 213 11.77 -7.88 -7.71
CA ILE A 213 10.90 -8.31 -6.61
C ILE A 213 10.06 -9.51 -7.06
N GLY A 214 9.45 -9.44 -8.25
CA GLY A 214 8.68 -10.55 -8.85
C GLY A 214 9.51 -11.82 -9.03
N LEU A 215 10.74 -11.71 -9.56
CA LEU A 215 11.66 -12.83 -9.69
C LEU A 215 12.00 -13.47 -8.34
N LYS A 216 12.18 -12.66 -7.29
CA LYS A 216 12.40 -13.17 -5.94
C LYS A 216 11.17 -13.88 -5.39
N CYS A 217 9.96 -13.35 -5.62
CA CYS A 217 8.71 -14.01 -5.24
C CYS A 217 8.56 -15.36 -5.94
N ALA A 218 8.79 -15.42 -7.25
CA ALA A 218 8.71 -16.64 -8.04
C ALA A 218 9.61 -17.74 -7.48
N LYS A 219 10.86 -17.38 -7.14
CA LYS A 219 11.81 -18.28 -6.50
C LYS A 219 11.37 -18.76 -5.12
N LEU A 220 10.72 -17.89 -4.31
CA LEU A 220 10.26 -18.24 -2.97
C LEU A 220 9.04 -19.17 -2.99
N LEU A 221 8.19 -19.02 -4.00
CA LEU A 221 6.96 -19.80 -4.17
C LEU A 221 7.15 -21.04 -5.06
N ASP A 222 8.33 -21.23 -5.65
CA ASP A 222 8.63 -22.30 -6.62
C ASP A 222 7.65 -22.29 -7.81
N ILE A 223 7.47 -21.11 -8.42
CA ILE A 223 6.55 -20.84 -9.54
C ILE A 223 7.36 -20.22 -10.68
N GLU A 224 7.01 -20.55 -11.94
CA GLU A 224 7.59 -19.91 -13.12
C GLU A 224 7.32 -18.40 -13.11
N PRO A 225 8.35 -17.56 -13.35
CA PRO A 225 8.23 -16.10 -13.25
C PRO A 225 7.10 -15.51 -14.08
N GLU A 226 6.88 -16.01 -15.29
CA GLU A 226 5.85 -15.54 -16.22
C GLU A 226 4.44 -15.83 -15.68
N ILE A 227 4.23 -17.03 -15.12
CA ILE A 227 2.96 -17.42 -14.50
C ILE A 227 2.67 -16.53 -13.29
N LEU A 228 3.67 -16.30 -12.45
CA LEU A 228 3.50 -15.44 -11.29
C LEU A 228 3.24 -13.99 -11.70
N ALA A 229 3.93 -13.45 -12.72
CA ALA A 229 3.75 -12.09 -13.20
C ALA A 229 2.31 -11.85 -13.69
N GLU A 230 1.73 -12.77 -14.45
CA GLU A 230 0.33 -12.70 -14.88
C GLU A 230 -0.63 -12.71 -13.68
N LYS A 231 -0.39 -13.58 -12.70
CA LYS A 231 -1.22 -13.68 -11.49
C LYS A 231 -1.14 -12.42 -10.64
N LEU A 232 0.06 -11.85 -10.44
CA LEU A 232 0.26 -10.59 -9.72
C LEU A 232 -0.46 -9.41 -10.39
N ALA A 233 -0.36 -9.33 -11.72
CA ALA A 233 -1.06 -8.31 -12.49
C ALA A 233 -2.59 -8.47 -12.42
N GLU A 234 -3.10 -9.71 -12.45
CA GLU A 234 -4.53 -10.00 -12.28
C GLU A 234 -5.01 -9.63 -10.87
N ASN A 235 -4.30 -10.06 -9.81
CA ASN A 235 -4.63 -9.73 -8.43
C ASN A 235 -4.70 -8.23 -8.21
N THR A 236 -3.71 -7.48 -8.70
CA THR A 236 -3.65 -6.03 -8.58
C THR A 236 -4.81 -5.36 -9.32
N ARG A 237 -5.07 -5.76 -10.57
CA ARG A 237 -6.21 -5.21 -11.34
C ARG A 237 -7.55 -5.49 -10.67
N ARG A 238 -7.75 -6.73 -10.22
CA ARG A 238 -8.99 -7.13 -9.53
C ARG A 238 -9.20 -6.33 -8.24
N PHE A 239 -8.13 -6.15 -7.44
CA PHE A 239 -8.22 -5.44 -6.19
C PHE A 239 -8.55 -3.95 -6.38
N PHE A 240 -7.85 -3.27 -7.28
CA PHE A 240 -8.02 -1.83 -7.53
C PHE A 240 -9.06 -1.49 -8.62
N GLY A 241 -9.74 -2.48 -9.19
CA GLY A 241 -10.71 -2.24 -10.26
C GLY A 241 -10.09 -1.71 -11.57
N LEU A 242 -8.81 -2.01 -11.83
CA LEU A 242 -8.11 -1.49 -13.00
C LEU A 242 -8.46 -2.26 -14.26
N LYS A 243 -8.65 -1.54 -15.37
CA LYS A 243 -8.80 -2.14 -16.70
C LYS A 243 -7.46 -2.63 -17.22
N ARG A 244 -7.47 -3.65 -18.08
CA ARG A 244 -6.25 -4.03 -18.83
C ARG A 244 -5.81 -2.85 -19.70
N PRO A 245 -4.50 -2.54 -19.78
CA PRO A 245 -4.01 -1.58 -20.76
C PRO A 245 -4.31 -2.10 -22.18
N ASN A 246 -4.70 -1.19 -23.06
CA ASN A 246 -4.93 -1.50 -24.47
C ASN A 246 -3.61 -1.80 -25.17
#